data_16b8a9cf8f9c4f231e731e1fce364fde
#
_entry.id   16b8a9cf8f9c4f231e731e1fce364fde
#
_cell.length_a   1.000
_cell.length_b   1.000
_cell.length_c   1.000
_cell.angle_alpha   90.00
_cell.angle_beta   90.00
_cell.angle_gamma   90.00
#
_symmetry.space_group_name_H-M   'P 1'
#
loop_
_entity.id
_entity.type
_entity.pdbx_description
1 polymer ?
#
loop_
_entity_poly.entity_id
_entity_poly.type
_entity_poly.pdbx_seq_one_letter_code
_entity_poly.pdbx_strand_id
1 'polypeptide(L)'
;MAIKLNIKKWSAWLDLSQSLSGVILAVFLWTHLVLVSSILLGADAMSWVARTMELSFLSADGHGYPWVVTCIAIGIAILALVHVLVALQKLPMSLRQQRALRQQMQVIDHSDTRLWRWQAITGVVILLLLPVHLWLIGSAPETIGPQGSADRIWNQGVWMVYLPLLLTVELHAAIGIYRVALKWGAARDLNNRSRLRKIKTIVSVLFVTVGVASLLAFLPYAS
;
A
#
# COMPACT_ATOMS: atom_id res chain seq x y z
N MET A 1 1.10 -16.86 -37.47
CA MET A 1 1.94 -17.33 -36.32
C MET A 1 2.56 -16.16 -35.56
N ALA A 2 3.05 -15.10 -36.19
CA ALA A 2 3.67 -13.92 -35.55
C ALA A 2 2.76 -13.14 -34.59
N ILE A 3 1.47 -12.96 -34.92
CA ILE A 3 0.50 -12.23 -34.06
C ILE A 3 0.26 -12.95 -32.74
N LYS A 4 0.13 -14.29 -32.72
CA LYS A 4 -0.04 -15.07 -31.47
C LYS A 4 1.19 -15.01 -30.54
N LEU A 5 2.38 -14.93 -31.09
CA LEU A 5 3.63 -14.77 -30.33
C LEU A 5 3.75 -13.39 -29.68
N ASN A 6 3.27 -12.35 -30.35
CA ASN A 6 3.29 -10.97 -29.83
C ASN A 6 2.31 -10.78 -28.67
N ILE A 7 1.11 -11.37 -28.75
CA ILE A 7 0.10 -11.35 -27.67
C ILE A 7 0.61 -12.05 -26.42
N LYS A 8 1.29 -13.21 -26.56
CA LYS A 8 1.88 -13.93 -25.41
C LYS A 8 2.99 -13.14 -24.72
N LYS A 9 3.86 -12.48 -25.49
CA LYS A 9 4.92 -11.61 -24.94
C LYS A 9 4.33 -10.41 -24.19
N TRP A 10 3.32 -9.75 -24.76
CA TRP A 10 2.63 -8.61 -24.14
C TRP A 10 2.00 -8.99 -22.80
N SER A 11 1.28 -10.11 -22.74
CA SER A 11 0.69 -10.63 -21.52
C SER A 11 1.73 -10.90 -20.41
N ALA A 12 2.90 -11.44 -20.78
CA ALA A 12 3.99 -11.69 -19.84
C ALA A 12 4.58 -10.39 -19.26
N TRP A 13 4.75 -9.36 -20.08
CA TRP A 13 5.23 -8.04 -19.64
C TRP A 13 4.24 -7.37 -18.69
N LEU A 14 2.93 -7.43 -18.97
CA LEU A 14 1.90 -6.91 -18.08
C LEU A 14 1.90 -7.64 -16.72
N ASP A 15 2.11 -8.93 -16.74
CA ASP A 15 2.21 -9.74 -15.53
C ASP A 15 3.44 -9.41 -14.69
N LEU A 16 4.58 -9.19 -15.34
CA LEU A 16 5.81 -8.77 -14.68
C LEU A 16 5.65 -7.36 -14.10
N SER A 17 5.14 -6.41 -14.89
CA SER A 17 4.91 -5.02 -14.46
C SER A 17 4.00 -4.94 -13.25
N GLN A 18 2.90 -5.71 -13.22
CA GLN A 18 2.00 -5.76 -12.06
C GLN A 18 2.69 -6.34 -10.82
N SER A 19 3.46 -7.42 -10.98
CA SER A 19 4.17 -8.04 -9.86
C SER A 19 5.23 -7.10 -9.30
N LEU A 20 6.04 -6.50 -10.19
CA LEU A 20 7.13 -5.60 -9.80
C LEU A 20 6.62 -4.32 -9.13
N SER A 21 5.66 -3.63 -9.77
CA SER A 21 5.06 -2.42 -9.19
C SER A 21 4.38 -2.71 -7.85
N GLY A 22 3.68 -3.84 -7.72
CA GLY A 22 3.07 -4.25 -6.46
C GLY A 22 4.09 -4.55 -5.36
N VAL A 23 5.22 -5.18 -5.68
CA VAL A 23 6.32 -5.41 -4.71
C VAL A 23 6.94 -4.09 -4.27
N ILE A 24 7.25 -3.18 -5.21
CA ILE A 24 7.84 -1.88 -4.88
C ILE A 24 6.88 -1.07 -3.98
N LEU A 25 5.59 -1.03 -4.30
CA LEU A 25 4.58 -0.35 -3.48
C LEU A 25 4.46 -0.97 -2.09
N ALA A 26 4.52 -2.31 -1.95
CA ALA A 26 4.46 -2.97 -0.65
C ALA A 26 5.71 -2.69 0.20
N VAL A 27 6.91 -2.70 -0.40
CA VAL A 27 8.16 -2.35 0.29
C VAL A 27 8.10 -0.89 0.74
N PHE A 28 7.67 0.02 -0.13
CA PHE A 28 7.46 1.42 0.24
C PHE A 28 6.47 1.56 1.40
N LEU A 29 5.31 0.88 1.35
CA LEU A 29 4.30 0.91 2.41
C LEU A 29 4.89 0.52 3.76
N TRP A 30 5.57 -0.62 3.83
CA TRP A 30 6.13 -1.10 5.11
C TRP A 30 7.25 -0.19 5.61
N THR A 31 8.12 0.30 4.73
CA THR A 31 9.12 1.31 5.10
C THR A 31 8.45 2.59 5.61
N HIS A 32 7.44 3.08 4.91
CA HIS A 32 6.67 4.26 5.32
C HIS A 32 6.02 4.07 6.70
N LEU A 33 5.37 2.93 6.95
CA LEU A 33 4.78 2.64 8.26
C LEU A 33 5.82 2.60 9.39
N VAL A 34 7.02 2.03 9.13
CA VAL A 34 8.12 2.06 10.10
C VAL A 34 8.57 3.50 10.37
N LEU A 35 8.72 4.34 9.34
CA LEU A 35 9.11 5.74 9.51
C LEU A 35 8.07 6.54 10.30
N VAL A 36 6.78 6.39 9.98
CA VAL A 36 5.69 7.04 10.71
C VAL A 36 5.60 6.55 12.16
N SER A 37 5.90 5.26 12.40
CA SER A 37 5.88 4.68 13.74
C SER A 37 6.94 5.26 14.69
N SER A 38 7.87 6.09 14.20
CA SER A 38 8.80 6.83 15.05
C SER A 38 8.11 7.74 16.08
N ILE A 39 6.85 8.14 15.85
CA ILE A 39 6.04 8.85 16.84
C ILE A 39 5.85 8.05 18.14
N LEU A 40 5.88 6.71 18.08
CA LEU A 40 5.83 5.84 19.28
C LEU A 40 7.06 5.99 20.17
N LEU A 41 8.16 6.50 19.62
CA LEU A 41 9.38 6.80 20.34
C LEU A 41 9.41 8.27 20.85
N GLY A 42 8.36 9.04 20.54
CA GLY A 42 8.20 10.44 20.93
C GLY A 42 8.33 11.45 19.78
N ALA A 43 7.95 12.70 20.09
CA ALA A 43 7.93 13.80 19.12
C ALA A 43 9.29 14.10 18.50
N ASP A 44 10.36 14.02 19.30
CA ASP A 44 11.73 14.30 18.83
C ASP A 44 12.19 13.27 17.81
N ALA A 45 11.89 11.98 18.04
CA ALA A 45 12.21 10.90 17.11
C ALA A 45 11.47 11.10 15.77
N MET A 46 10.17 11.42 15.82
CA MET A 46 9.42 11.71 14.61
C MET A 46 9.93 12.95 13.88
N SER A 47 10.24 14.03 14.60
CA SER A 47 10.77 15.25 14.02
C SER A 47 12.13 15.01 13.34
N TRP A 48 12.98 14.18 13.95
CA TRP A 48 14.25 13.78 13.35
C TRP A 48 14.03 12.97 12.04
N VAL A 49 13.10 12.01 12.05
CA VAL A 49 12.76 11.23 10.85
C VAL A 49 12.21 12.14 9.75
N ALA A 50 11.27 13.03 10.07
CA ALA A 50 10.68 13.96 9.09
C ALA A 50 11.76 14.82 8.43
N ARG A 51 12.63 15.48 9.22
CA ARG A 51 13.76 16.28 8.71
C ARG A 51 14.74 15.44 7.87
N THR A 52 15.00 14.20 8.26
CA THR A 52 15.87 13.31 7.49
C THR A 52 15.26 12.99 6.12
N MET A 53 13.94 12.77 6.05
CA MET A 53 13.22 12.54 4.79
C MET A 53 13.20 13.79 3.89
N GLU A 54 13.30 14.99 4.48
CA GLU A 54 13.46 16.27 3.79
C GLU A 54 14.92 16.56 3.41
N LEU A 55 15.84 15.61 3.58
CA LEU A 55 17.26 15.74 3.29
C LEU A 55 17.92 16.90 4.08
N SER A 56 17.54 17.11 5.34
CA SER A 56 18.07 18.19 6.17
C SER A 56 19.59 18.13 6.35
N PHE A 57 20.19 16.95 6.26
CA PHE A 57 21.63 16.74 6.31
C PHE A 57 22.39 17.29 5.08
N LEU A 58 21.68 17.64 3.99
CA LEU A 58 22.22 18.32 2.80
C LEU A 58 21.94 19.83 2.80
N SER A 59 21.14 20.33 3.75
CA SER A 59 20.80 21.74 3.87
C SER A 59 21.82 22.46 4.75
N ALA A 60 22.31 23.60 4.32
CA ALA A 60 23.30 24.41 5.06
C ALA A 60 22.76 24.95 6.40
N ASP A 61 21.43 25.15 6.49
CA ASP A 61 20.71 25.64 7.66
C ASP A 61 20.05 24.53 8.50
N GLY A 62 20.14 23.26 8.05
CA GLY A 62 19.57 22.10 8.73
C GLY A 62 18.04 22.00 8.67
N HIS A 63 17.33 22.86 7.92
CA HIS A 63 15.86 22.85 7.83
C HIS A 63 15.32 21.79 6.87
N GLY A 64 16.12 21.37 5.87
CA GLY A 64 15.72 20.40 4.86
C GLY A 64 14.95 21.03 3.69
N TYR A 65 14.41 20.16 2.84
CA TYR A 65 13.71 20.54 1.61
C TYR A 65 12.32 19.85 1.55
N PRO A 66 11.26 20.45 2.10
CA PRO A 66 9.92 19.83 2.16
C PRO A 66 9.40 19.35 0.79
N TRP A 67 9.73 20.05 -0.31
CA TRP A 67 9.35 19.66 -1.68
C TRP A 67 9.85 18.25 -2.08
N VAL A 68 10.87 17.71 -1.41
CA VAL A 68 11.34 16.33 -1.64
C VAL A 68 10.23 15.33 -1.32
N VAL A 69 9.47 15.57 -0.27
CA VAL A 69 8.32 14.74 0.10
C VAL A 69 7.23 14.82 -0.97
N THR A 70 6.99 16.01 -1.53
CA THR A 70 6.06 16.17 -2.67
C THR A 70 6.53 15.36 -3.87
N CYS A 71 7.82 15.37 -4.20
CA CYS A 71 8.37 14.55 -5.28
C CYS A 71 8.18 13.05 -5.03
N ILE A 72 8.40 12.59 -3.79
CA ILE A 72 8.15 11.19 -3.41
C ILE A 72 6.66 10.85 -3.58
N ALA A 73 5.76 11.71 -3.11
CA ALA A 73 4.31 11.52 -3.25
C ALA A 73 3.88 11.41 -4.72
N ILE A 74 4.40 12.27 -5.60
CA ILE A 74 4.18 12.21 -7.05
C ILE A 74 4.72 10.90 -7.63
N GLY A 75 5.93 10.49 -7.28
CA GLY A 75 6.52 9.22 -7.73
C GLY A 75 5.67 8.01 -7.34
N ILE A 76 5.17 7.97 -6.10
CA ILE A 76 4.27 6.93 -5.62
C ILE A 76 2.92 6.99 -6.34
N ALA A 77 2.37 8.19 -6.60
CA ALA A 77 1.13 8.35 -7.37
C ALA A 77 1.26 7.77 -8.79
N ILE A 78 2.36 8.06 -9.48
CA ILE A 78 2.64 7.53 -10.83
C ILE A 78 2.77 6.00 -10.78
N LEU A 79 3.54 5.46 -9.82
CA LEU A 79 3.72 4.02 -9.67
C LEU A 79 2.41 3.31 -9.34
N ALA A 80 1.59 3.88 -8.45
CA ALA A 80 0.28 3.36 -8.13
C ALA A 80 -0.66 3.39 -9.34
N LEU A 81 -0.64 4.47 -10.13
CA LEU A 81 -1.42 4.57 -11.38
C LEU A 81 -1.04 3.46 -12.37
N VAL A 82 0.27 3.24 -12.60
CA VAL A 82 0.75 2.16 -13.46
C VAL A 82 0.26 0.80 -12.92
N HIS A 83 0.38 0.56 -11.61
CA HIS A 83 -0.09 -0.67 -10.97
C HIS A 83 -1.59 -0.90 -11.18
N VAL A 84 -2.41 0.12 -10.98
CA VAL A 84 -3.87 0.08 -11.18
C VAL A 84 -4.22 -0.18 -12.63
N LEU A 85 -3.64 0.54 -13.59
CA LEU A 85 -3.92 0.38 -15.01
C LEU A 85 -3.65 -1.06 -15.50
N VAL A 86 -2.56 -1.67 -15.03
CA VAL A 86 -2.24 -3.06 -15.34
C VAL A 86 -3.19 -4.02 -14.62
N ALA A 87 -3.57 -3.73 -13.37
CA ALA A 87 -4.48 -4.56 -12.59
C ALA A 87 -5.90 -4.58 -13.17
N LEU A 88 -6.40 -3.44 -13.67
CA LEU A 88 -7.73 -3.31 -14.25
C LEU A 88 -7.94 -4.24 -15.44
N GLN A 89 -6.89 -4.53 -16.22
CA GLN A 89 -6.97 -5.45 -17.36
C GLN A 89 -7.30 -6.89 -16.94
N LYS A 90 -7.13 -7.25 -15.65
CA LYS A 90 -7.40 -8.59 -15.11
C LYS A 90 -8.73 -8.69 -14.37
N LEU A 91 -9.44 -7.58 -14.22
CA LEU A 91 -10.75 -7.58 -13.58
C LEU A 91 -11.86 -7.93 -14.59
N PRO A 92 -12.89 -8.66 -14.16
CA PRO A 92 -14.06 -8.93 -14.98
C PRO A 92 -14.88 -7.65 -15.17
N MET A 93 -14.69 -6.97 -16.30
CA MET A 93 -15.33 -5.68 -16.58
C MET A 93 -16.77 -5.81 -17.09
N SER A 94 -17.16 -6.97 -17.65
CA SER A 94 -18.52 -7.20 -18.14
C SER A 94 -19.39 -7.94 -17.11
N LEU A 95 -20.68 -7.65 -17.08
CA LEU A 95 -21.66 -8.36 -16.23
C LEU A 95 -21.65 -9.88 -16.47
N ARG A 96 -21.43 -10.30 -17.73
CA ARG A 96 -21.32 -11.72 -18.08
C ARG A 96 -20.11 -12.37 -17.41
N GLN A 97 -18.96 -11.72 -17.46
CA GLN A 97 -17.73 -12.20 -16.78
C GLN A 97 -17.90 -12.25 -15.27
N GLN A 98 -18.54 -11.22 -14.68
CA GLN A 98 -18.81 -11.19 -13.24
C GLN A 98 -19.75 -12.31 -12.80
N ARG A 99 -20.81 -12.60 -13.58
CA ARG A 99 -21.74 -13.72 -13.32
C ARG A 99 -21.02 -15.07 -13.41
N ALA A 100 -20.23 -15.28 -14.48
CA ALA A 100 -19.44 -16.51 -14.64
C ALA A 100 -18.45 -16.72 -13.49
N LEU A 101 -17.75 -15.65 -13.07
CA LEU A 101 -16.84 -15.70 -11.93
C LEU A 101 -17.58 -16.05 -10.63
N ARG A 102 -18.75 -15.43 -10.37
CA ARG A 102 -19.55 -15.74 -9.17
C ARG A 102 -19.99 -17.22 -9.16
N GLN A 103 -20.44 -17.76 -10.29
CA GLN A 103 -20.82 -19.17 -10.42
C GLN A 103 -19.64 -20.10 -10.15
N GLN A 104 -18.47 -19.81 -10.72
CA GLN A 104 -17.25 -20.59 -10.44
C GLN A 104 -16.85 -20.55 -8.98
N MET A 105 -16.99 -19.39 -8.32
CA MET A 105 -16.65 -19.23 -6.90
C MET A 105 -17.60 -19.98 -5.96
N GLN A 106 -18.85 -20.24 -6.39
CA GLN A 106 -19.79 -21.06 -5.62
C GLN A 106 -19.45 -22.55 -5.68
N VAL A 107 -18.89 -23.01 -6.81
CA VAL A 107 -18.52 -24.42 -7.02
C VAL A 107 -17.13 -24.73 -6.44
N ILE A 108 -16.20 -23.77 -6.49
CA ILE A 108 -14.81 -23.94 -6.04
C ILE A 108 -14.59 -23.07 -4.81
N ASP A 109 -14.89 -23.59 -3.61
CA ASP A 109 -14.53 -22.89 -2.34
C ASP A 109 -13.04 -23.08 -2.03
N HIS A 110 -12.20 -22.34 -2.76
CA HIS A 110 -10.76 -22.34 -2.54
C HIS A 110 -10.31 -21.05 -1.82
N SER A 111 -9.50 -21.21 -0.77
CA SER A 111 -9.04 -20.09 0.05
C SER A 111 -8.31 -19.00 -0.75
N ASP A 112 -7.55 -19.35 -1.81
CA ASP A 112 -6.83 -18.39 -2.64
C ASP A 112 -7.79 -17.58 -3.54
N THR A 113 -8.96 -18.13 -3.90
CA THR A 113 -10.02 -17.41 -4.62
C THR A 113 -10.65 -16.35 -3.70
N ARG A 114 -10.87 -16.67 -2.42
CA ARG A 114 -11.36 -15.70 -1.43
C ARG A 114 -10.34 -14.56 -1.22
N LEU A 115 -9.04 -14.89 -1.12
CA LEU A 115 -7.99 -13.88 -1.02
C LEU A 115 -7.95 -12.96 -2.25
N TRP A 116 -8.09 -13.50 -3.46
CA TRP A 116 -8.17 -12.69 -4.68
C TRP A 116 -9.34 -11.69 -4.64
N ARG A 117 -10.51 -12.14 -4.17
CA ARG A 117 -11.68 -11.26 -4.04
C ARG A 117 -11.42 -10.13 -3.04
N TRP A 118 -10.86 -10.44 -1.88
CA TRP A 118 -10.48 -9.41 -0.89
C TRP A 118 -9.47 -8.44 -1.46
N GLN A 119 -8.46 -8.91 -2.18
CA GLN A 119 -7.48 -8.04 -2.83
C GLN A 119 -8.13 -7.11 -3.87
N ALA A 120 -9.12 -7.58 -4.64
CA ALA A 120 -9.85 -6.75 -5.58
C ALA A 120 -10.69 -5.67 -4.87
N ILE A 121 -11.43 -6.06 -3.82
CA ILE A 121 -12.24 -5.11 -3.02
C ILE A 121 -11.36 -4.05 -2.36
N THR A 122 -10.31 -4.45 -1.67
CA THR A 122 -9.38 -3.51 -1.02
C THR A 122 -8.69 -2.61 -2.03
N GLY A 123 -8.36 -3.12 -3.22
CA GLY A 123 -7.81 -2.32 -4.31
C GLY A 123 -8.74 -1.18 -4.77
N VAL A 124 -10.06 -1.44 -4.83
CA VAL A 124 -11.05 -0.39 -5.13
C VAL A 124 -11.12 0.66 -4.01
N VAL A 125 -11.11 0.23 -2.75
CA VAL A 125 -11.11 1.17 -1.61
C VAL A 125 -9.84 2.04 -1.60
N ILE A 126 -8.68 1.43 -1.85
CA ILE A 126 -7.40 2.16 -1.95
C ILE A 126 -7.45 3.18 -3.09
N LEU A 127 -8.01 2.82 -4.25
CA LEU A 127 -8.15 3.72 -5.40
C LEU A 127 -8.92 5.01 -5.05
N LEU A 128 -9.86 4.94 -4.09
CA LEU A 128 -10.62 6.09 -3.63
C LEU A 128 -9.89 6.89 -2.54
N LEU A 129 -9.21 6.21 -1.61
CA LEU A 129 -8.63 6.85 -0.42
C LEU A 129 -7.18 7.31 -0.61
N LEU A 130 -6.38 6.58 -1.39
CA LEU A 130 -4.97 6.89 -1.60
C LEU A 130 -4.75 8.26 -2.26
N PRO A 131 -5.51 8.69 -3.29
CA PRO A 131 -5.35 10.03 -3.86
C PRO A 131 -5.57 11.15 -2.84
N VAL A 132 -6.53 10.97 -1.92
CA VAL A 132 -6.79 11.93 -0.84
C VAL A 132 -5.57 12.02 0.10
N HIS A 133 -5.02 10.87 0.50
CA HIS A 133 -3.83 10.82 1.35
C HIS A 133 -2.62 11.50 0.67
N LEU A 134 -2.34 11.15 -0.59
CA LEU A 134 -1.21 11.71 -1.34
C LEU A 134 -1.36 13.22 -1.56
N TRP A 135 -2.58 13.69 -1.80
CA TRP A 135 -2.86 15.12 -1.92
C TRP A 135 -2.60 15.85 -0.61
N LEU A 136 -3.13 15.37 0.51
CA LEU A 136 -2.97 16.00 1.83
C LEU A 136 -1.50 16.12 2.26
N ILE A 137 -0.69 15.12 1.93
CA ILE A 137 0.74 15.12 2.28
C ILE A 137 1.55 15.90 1.25
N GLY A 138 1.27 15.73 -0.04
CA GLY A 138 2.06 16.34 -1.11
C GLY A 138 1.81 17.83 -1.30
N SER A 139 0.62 18.35 -0.90
CA SER A 139 0.28 19.77 -1.04
C SER A 139 0.75 20.65 0.14
N ALA A 140 1.04 20.05 1.30
CA ALA A 140 1.48 20.75 2.50
C ALA A 140 2.59 19.97 3.23
N PRO A 141 3.71 19.67 2.55
CA PRO A 141 4.76 18.82 3.09
C PRO A 141 5.44 19.44 4.32
N GLU A 142 5.48 20.75 4.44
CA GLU A 142 6.03 21.50 5.59
C GLU A 142 5.25 21.25 6.90
N THR A 143 4.03 20.70 6.80
CA THR A 143 3.22 20.35 7.98
C THR A 143 3.49 18.94 8.52
N ILE A 144 4.45 18.21 7.93
CA ILE A 144 4.80 16.87 8.38
C ILE A 144 5.65 16.98 9.64
N GLY A 145 5.12 16.44 10.73
CA GLY A 145 5.73 16.49 12.05
C GLY A 145 4.70 16.12 13.11
N PRO A 146 5.08 16.06 14.40
CA PRO A 146 4.18 15.64 15.47
C PRO A 146 2.88 16.45 15.53
N GLN A 147 2.99 17.78 15.62
CA GLN A 147 1.86 18.71 15.78
C GLN A 147 1.02 18.79 14.50
N GLY A 148 1.65 19.07 13.35
CA GLY A 148 0.91 19.22 12.08
C GLY A 148 0.22 17.91 11.63
N SER A 149 0.83 16.76 11.91
CA SER A 149 0.19 15.46 11.64
C SER A 149 -0.95 15.20 12.63
N ALA A 150 -0.80 15.54 13.92
CA ALA A 150 -1.84 15.40 14.92
C ALA A 150 -3.06 16.27 14.60
N ASP A 151 -2.84 17.53 14.24
CA ASP A 151 -3.90 18.44 13.83
C ASP A 151 -4.68 17.89 12.63
N ARG A 152 -3.96 17.45 11.59
CA ARG A 152 -4.56 16.85 10.40
C ARG A 152 -5.36 15.61 10.75
N ILE A 153 -4.81 14.68 11.53
CA ILE A 153 -5.44 13.41 11.86
C ILE A 153 -6.70 13.64 12.71
N TRP A 154 -6.59 14.40 13.79
CA TRP A 154 -7.62 14.45 14.83
C TRP A 154 -8.52 15.68 14.72
N ASN A 155 -7.97 16.90 14.62
CA ASN A 155 -8.75 18.12 14.58
C ASN A 155 -9.46 18.31 13.24
N GLN A 156 -8.80 17.97 12.12
CA GLN A 156 -9.41 18.02 10.78
C GLN A 156 -10.19 16.74 10.45
N GLY A 157 -10.18 15.71 11.31
CA GLY A 157 -10.95 14.48 11.14
C GLY A 157 -10.44 13.51 10.07
N VAL A 158 -9.20 13.68 9.61
CA VAL A 158 -8.63 12.85 8.52
C VAL A 158 -8.39 11.40 8.94
N TRP A 159 -8.49 11.09 10.24
CA TRP A 159 -8.48 9.71 10.73
C TRP A 159 -9.55 8.83 10.06
N MET A 160 -10.69 9.42 9.63
CA MET A 160 -11.73 8.73 8.87
C MET A 160 -11.25 8.23 7.49
N VAL A 161 -10.20 8.83 6.94
CA VAL A 161 -9.53 8.37 5.71
C VAL A 161 -8.36 7.45 6.05
N TYR A 162 -7.54 7.82 7.03
CA TYR A 162 -6.30 7.10 7.33
C TYR A 162 -6.52 5.72 7.92
N LEU A 163 -7.50 5.55 8.81
CA LEU A 163 -7.76 4.23 9.41
C LEU A 163 -8.28 3.22 8.37
N PRO A 164 -9.31 3.50 7.56
CA PRO A 164 -9.71 2.58 6.49
C PRO A 164 -8.62 2.37 5.44
N LEU A 165 -7.82 3.40 5.10
CA LEU A 165 -6.71 3.27 4.18
C LEU A 165 -5.64 2.32 4.73
N LEU A 166 -5.24 2.47 5.99
CA LEU A 166 -4.28 1.58 6.67
C LEU A 166 -4.74 0.12 6.60
N LEU A 167 -5.98 -0.15 7.00
CA LEU A 167 -6.52 -1.51 7.03
C LEU A 167 -6.59 -2.14 5.62
N THR A 168 -7.03 -1.36 4.65
CA THR A 168 -7.21 -1.86 3.29
C THR A 168 -5.89 -2.00 2.53
N VAL A 169 -4.96 -1.04 2.68
CA VAL A 169 -3.66 -1.09 1.98
C VAL A 169 -2.79 -2.22 2.53
N GLU A 170 -2.80 -2.43 3.86
CA GLU A 170 -2.02 -3.51 4.47
C GLU A 170 -2.56 -4.89 4.04
N LEU A 171 -3.87 -5.09 4.11
CA LEU A 171 -4.49 -6.34 3.65
C LEU A 171 -4.22 -6.59 2.16
N HIS A 172 -4.32 -5.55 1.34
CA HIS A 172 -4.05 -5.61 -0.09
C HIS A 172 -2.58 -5.99 -0.39
N ALA A 173 -1.64 -5.32 0.27
CA ALA A 173 -0.21 -5.55 0.10
C ALA A 173 0.18 -6.96 0.56
N ALA A 174 -0.25 -7.38 1.74
CA ALA A 174 0.06 -8.70 2.28
C ALA A 174 -0.50 -9.84 1.40
N ILE A 175 -1.73 -9.73 0.91
CA ILE A 175 -2.31 -10.68 -0.06
C ILE A 175 -1.54 -10.61 -1.37
N GLY A 176 -1.18 -9.40 -1.83
CA GLY A 176 -0.44 -9.17 -3.07
C GLY A 176 0.91 -9.87 -3.06
N ILE A 177 1.71 -9.68 -2.02
CA ILE A 177 3.02 -10.33 -1.86
C ILE A 177 2.89 -11.87 -1.77
N TYR A 178 1.90 -12.37 -1.00
CA TYR A 178 1.61 -13.79 -0.96
C TYR A 178 1.33 -14.36 -2.36
N ARG A 179 0.51 -13.68 -3.17
CA ARG A 179 0.18 -14.11 -4.53
C ARG A 179 1.35 -14.00 -5.49
N VAL A 180 2.19 -12.99 -5.36
CA VAL A 180 3.45 -12.86 -6.11
C VAL A 180 4.36 -14.03 -5.78
N ALA A 181 4.54 -14.37 -4.50
CA ALA A 181 5.34 -15.51 -4.07
C ALA A 181 4.84 -16.84 -4.66
N LEU A 182 3.51 -17.06 -4.68
CA LEU A 182 2.91 -18.25 -5.33
C LEU A 182 3.18 -18.26 -6.84
N LYS A 183 2.97 -17.13 -7.50
CA LYS A 183 3.13 -17.00 -8.96
C LYS A 183 4.56 -17.29 -9.42
N TRP A 184 5.53 -16.82 -8.67
CA TRP A 184 6.96 -16.99 -9.00
C TRP A 184 7.60 -18.23 -8.37
N GLY A 185 6.78 -19.15 -7.84
CA GLY A 185 7.21 -20.51 -7.47
C GLY A 185 7.82 -20.64 -6.08
N ALA A 186 7.66 -19.66 -5.19
CA ALA A 186 8.15 -19.74 -3.81
C ALA A 186 7.40 -20.79 -2.95
N ALA A 187 6.23 -21.26 -3.41
CA ALA A 187 5.45 -22.30 -2.71
C ALA A 187 5.01 -23.39 -3.67
N ARG A 188 5.87 -24.37 -3.86
CA ARG A 188 5.62 -25.52 -4.73
C ARG A 188 4.80 -26.61 -4.05
N ASP A 189 4.79 -26.69 -2.73
CA ASP A 189 4.06 -27.68 -1.93
C ASP A 189 3.06 -27.06 -0.96
N LEU A 190 2.18 -27.86 -0.38
CA LEU A 190 1.13 -27.43 0.55
C LEU A 190 1.71 -26.88 1.87
N ASN A 191 2.83 -27.40 2.33
CA ASN A 191 3.48 -26.95 3.56
C ASN A 191 4.03 -25.53 3.39
N ASN A 192 4.69 -25.27 2.28
CA ASN A 192 5.21 -23.93 1.96
C ASN A 192 4.06 -22.93 1.76
N ARG A 193 2.94 -23.31 1.15
CA ARG A 193 1.75 -22.46 1.08
C ARG A 193 1.19 -22.13 2.45
N SER A 194 1.11 -23.11 3.36
CA SER A 194 0.65 -22.89 4.74
C SER A 194 1.56 -21.93 5.49
N ARG A 195 2.89 -22.11 5.39
CA ARG A 195 3.88 -21.21 5.98
C ARG A 195 3.74 -19.78 5.46
N LEU A 196 3.65 -19.59 4.14
CA LEU A 196 3.48 -18.27 3.53
C LEU A 196 2.18 -17.58 4.00
N ARG A 197 1.08 -18.33 4.17
CA ARG A 197 -0.16 -17.77 4.72
C ARG A 197 0.01 -17.30 6.16
N LYS A 198 0.72 -18.06 6.99
CA LYS A 198 1.02 -17.68 8.37
C LYS A 198 1.88 -16.42 8.41
N ILE A 199 2.98 -16.39 7.63
CA ILE A 199 3.86 -15.21 7.51
C ILE A 199 3.07 -13.99 7.08
N LYS A 200 2.28 -14.10 6.00
CA LYS A 200 1.39 -13.02 5.54
C LYS A 200 0.51 -12.49 6.68
N THR A 201 -0.12 -13.38 7.46
CA THR A 201 -1.01 -12.98 8.54
C THR A 201 -0.27 -12.30 9.69
N ILE A 202 0.89 -12.83 10.07
CA ILE A 202 1.74 -12.24 11.12
C ILE A 202 2.20 -10.83 10.70
N VAL A 203 2.70 -10.68 9.48
CA VAL A 203 3.13 -9.38 8.93
C VAL A 203 1.97 -8.40 8.92
N SER A 204 0.79 -8.83 8.43
CA SER A 204 -0.40 -7.97 8.38
C SER A 204 -0.85 -7.51 9.76
N VAL A 205 -0.92 -8.43 10.74
CA VAL A 205 -1.30 -8.08 12.12
C VAL A 205 -0.29 -7.14 12.74
N LEU A 206 1.02 -7.39 12.55
CA LEU A 206 2.08 -6.53 13.06
C LEU A 206 1.93 -5.09 12.54
N PHE A 207 1.87 -4.92 11.22
CA PHE A 207 1.83 -3.57 10.62
C PHE A 207 0.50 -2.85 10.88
N VAL A 208 -0.63 -3.56 10.93
CA VAL A 208 -1.91 -2.96 11.36
C VAL A 208 -1.82 -2.49 12.80
N THR A 209 -1.28 -3.32 13.71
CA THR A 209 -1.15 -2.95 15.13
C THR A 209 -0.24 -1.75 15.30
N VAL A 210 0.94 -1.74 14.67
CA VAL A 210 1.87 -0.62 14.70
C VAL A 210 1.26 0.63 14.09
N GLY A 211 0.57 0.52 12.95
CA GLY A 211 -0.07 1.65 12.30
C GLY A 211 -1.21 2.26 13.13
N VAL A 212 -2.06 1.42 13.74
CA VAL A 212 -3.12 1.90 14.66
C VAL A 212 -2.52 2.54 15.90
N ALA A 213 -1.51 1.92 16.51
CA ALA A 213 -0.79 2.49 17.65
C ALA A 213 -0.18 3.85 17.31
N SER A 214 0.42 3.97 16.10
CA SER A 214 0.96 5.26 15.62
C SER A 214 -0.10 6.32 15.44
N LEU A 215 -1.28 6.00 14.89
CA LEU A 215 -2.40 6.94 14.79
C LEU A 215 -2.82 7.44 16.17
N LEU A 216 -2.94 6.55 17.15
CA LEU A 216 -3.32 6.91 18.53
C LEU A 216 -2.23 7.72 19.23
N ALA A 217 -0.95 7.48 18.94
CA ALA A 217 0.16 8.21 19.52
C ALA A 217 0.21 9.69 19.12
N PHE A 218 -0.53 10.12 18.11
CA PHE A 218 -0.70 11.53 17.76
C PHE A 218 -1.73 12.27 18.64
N LEU A 219 -2.61 11.57 19.37
CA LEU A 219 -3.64 12.20 20.20
C LEU A 219 -3.10 13.25 21.18
N PRO A 220 -2.00 13.03 21.94
CA PRO A 220 -1.48 14.02 22.88
C PRO A 220 -1.00 15.32 22.24
N TYR A 221 -0.78 15.33 20.93
CA TYR A 221 -0.30 16.48 20.16
C TYR A 221 -1.41 17.22 19.40
N ALA A 222 -2.65 16.75 19.52
CA ALA A 222 -3.84 17.33 18.89
C ALA A 222 -4.50 18.36 19.84
N SER A 223 -3.82 19.45 20.15
CA SER A 223 -4.29 20.53 21.05
C SER A 223 -4.45 21.85 20.32
#